data_05e0804cc29d22874cd54dc7551f48d6
#
_entry.id   05e0804cc29d22874cd54dc7551f48d6
#
_cell.length_a   1.000
_cell.length_b   1.000
_cell.length_c   1.000
_cell.angle_alpha   90.00
_cell.angle_beta   90.00
_cell.angle_gamma   90.00
#
_symmetry.space_group_name_H-M   'P 1'
#
loop_
_entity.id
_entity.type
_entity.pdbx_description
1 polymer ?
#
loop_
_entity_poly.entity_id
_entity_poly.type
_entity_poly.pdbx_seq_one_letter_code
_entity_poly.pdbx_strand_id
1 'polypeptide(L)'
;MIRRNITKTNLKSHPDKYLKDHLLEVGRESEKIINSKKLSLTLISKDILQKVSYLIGISHDFGKVTSYFQNKISKGMNSSLSHHGLISALFGYFIVNSYIDNKEISMISYIVIKKHHGNLESPLNCIELKNDLKAQIDDTEERLDDVIELYSLLLEDNFNINIYNLLKNIKEMIYNNCDDFTEDNFENIVLKDVDNEYGIERFLLTNFLYSVLIDCDKLS
;
A
#
# COMPACT_ATOMS: atom_id res chain seq x y z
N MET A 1 25.28 -25.90 1.37
CA MET A 1 25.17 -24.43 1.12
C MET A 1 24.77 -24.24 -0.33
N ILE A 2 23.46 -24.18 -0.63
CA ILE A 2 22.95 -23.90 -1.97
C ILE A 2 22.96 -22.36 -2.09
N ARG A 3 23.88 -21.85 -2.90
CA ARG A 3 23.80 -20.43 -3.32
C ARG A 3 22.52 -20.29 -4.16
N ARG A 4 21.46 -19.73 -3.58
CA ARG A 4 20.33 -19.24 -4.37
C ARG A 4 20.89 -18.17 -5.31
N ASN A 5 20.85 -18.46 -6.61
CA ASN A 5 21.03 -17.42 -7.62
C ASN A 5 19.91 -16.40 -7.38
N ILE A 6 20.28 -15.23 -6.89
CA ILE A 6 19.35 -14.11 -6.72
C ILE A 6 19.03 -13.63 -8.14
N THR A 7 17.93 -14.14 -8.67
CA THR A 7 17.33 -13.59 -9.88
C THR A 7 16.85 -12.19 -9.52
N LYS A 8 17.44 -11.16 -10.10
CA LYS A 8 17.02 -9.77 -9.88
C LYS A 8 15.63 -9.61 -10.48
N THR A 9 14.64 -9.25 -9.69
CA THR A 9 13.34 -8.82 -10.23
C THR A 9 13.60 -7.63 -11.17
N ASN A 10 13.30 -7.80 -12.45
CA ASN A 10 13.53 -6.76 -13.48
C ASN A 10 12.34 -5.80 -13.59
N LEU A 11 11.43 -5.80 -12.60
CA LEU A 11 10.27 -4.94 -12.56
C LEU A 11 10.70 -3.47 -12.44
N LYS A 12 10.07 -2.62 -13.24
CA LYS A 12 10.37 -1.19 -13.31
C LYS A 12 9.28 -0.36 -12.62
N SER A 13 9.70 0.64 -11.85
CA SER A 13 8.81 1.71 -11.37
C SER A 13 8.73 2.85 -12.39
N HIS A 14 9.86 3.15 -13.03
CA HIS A 14 10.06 4.14 -14.08
C HIS A 14 11.01 3.56 -15.14
N PRO A 15 11.14 4.16 -16.33
CA PRO A 15 12.02 3.64 -17.39
C PRO A 15 13.44 3.29 -16.92
N ASP A 16 13.99 4.11 -16.05
CA ASP A 16 15.39 4.02 -15.60
C ASP A 16 15.54 3.52 -14.15
N LYS A 17 14.43 3.18 -13.45
CA LYS A 17 14.45 2.77 -12.05
C LYS A 17 13.77 1.43 -11.81
N TYR A 18 14.40 0.54 -11.04
CA TYR A 18 13.79 -0.71 -10.61
C TYR A 18 12.74 -0.47 -9.53
N LEU A 19 11.63 -1.22 -9.60
CA LEU A 19 10.54 -1.14 -8.64
C LEU A 19 11.01 -1.43 -7.21
N LYS A 20 11.85 -2.45 -7.05
CA LYS A 20 12.44 -2.79 -5.75
C LYS A 20 13.16 -1.61 -5.11
N ASP A 21 14.02 -0.94 -5.89
CA ASP A 21 14.86 0.13 -5.35
C ASP A 21 14.00 1.35 -4.99
N HIS A 22 13.02 1.69 -5.84
CA HIS A 22 12.05 2.74 -5.56
C HIS A 22 11.25 2.48 -4.29
N LEU A 23 10.60 1.31 -4.17
CA LEU A 23 9.80 0.96 -3.00
C LEU A 23 10.62 0.95 -1.70
N LEU A 24 11.83 0.40 -1.75
CA LEU A 24 12.73 0.36 -0.60
C LEU A 24 13.15 1.77 -0.15
N GLU A 25 13.46 2.64 -1.10
CA GLU A 25 13.85 4.03 -0.83
C GLU A 25 12.69 4.78 -0.17
N VAL A 26 11.49 4.74 -0.78
CA VAL A 26 10.29 5.39 -0.22
C VAL A 26 9.97 4.87 1.18
N GLY A 27 10.00 3.55 1.38
CA GLY A 27 9.73 2.94 2.69
C GLY A 27 10.72 3.41 3.76
N ARG A 28 12.01 3.37 3.47
CA ARG A 28 13.05 3.77 4.42
C ARG A 28 13.03 5.27 4.74
N GLU A 29 12.83 6.12 3.74
CA GLU A 29 12.74 7.56 3.97
C GLU A 29 11.48 7.92 4.78
N SER A 30 10.34 7.26 4.51
CA SER A 30 9.12 7.42 5.30
C SER A 30 9.35 7.07 6.77
N GLU A 31 9.97 5.92 7.06
CA GLU A 31 10.33 5.50 8.41
C GLU A 31 11.26 6.51 9.10
N LYS A 32 12.28 7.01 8.41
CA LYS A 32 13.21 8.01 8.95
C LYS A 32 12.51 9.32 9.30
N ILE A 33 11.60 9.81 8.44
CA ILE A 33 10.84 11.03 8.72
C ILE A 33 10.04 10.84 10.01
N ILE A 34 9.28 9.75 10.17
CA ILE A 34 8.53 9.48 11.39
C ILE A 34 9.48 9.42 12.60
N ASN A 35 10.61 8.72 12.48
CA ASN A 35 11.58 8.60 13.59
C ASN A 35 12.11 9.97 14.04
N SER A 36 12.33 10.89 13.11
CA SER A 36 12.85 12.22 13.40
C SER A 36 11.87 13.14 14.14
N LYS A 37 10.57 12.83 14.12
CA LYS A 37 9.52 13.69 14.70
C LYS A 37 9.26 13.36 16.17
N LYS A 38 8.96 14.38 16.96
CA LYS A 38 8.42 14.22 18.31
C LYS A 38 6.89 14.13 18.19
N LEU A 39 6.38 12.90 18.25
CA LEU A 39 4.97 12.60 18.14
C LEU A 39 4.45 12.08 19.48
N SER A 40 3.28 12.60 19.90
CA SER A 40 2.50 12.06 21.00
C SER A 40 1.12 11.75 20.44
N LEU A 41 0.84 10.47 20.25
CA LEU A 41 -0.37 9.96 19.62
C LEU A 41 -1.08 9.02 20.59
N THR A 42 -2.41 8.97 20.51
CA THR A 42 -3.24 8.06 21.31
C THR A 42 -3.68 6.84 20.50
N LEU A 43 -3.87 7.01 19.18
CA LEU A 43 -4.31 5.95 18.27
C LEU A 43 -3.25 4.89 18.01
N ILE A 44 -1.97 5.28 18.03
CA ILE A 44 -0.87 4.38 17.67
C ILE A 44 0.43 4.84 18.32
N SER A 45 1.24 3.90 18.81
CA SER A 45 2.57 4.25 19.31
C SER A 45 3.50 4.68 18.17
N LYS A 46 4.47 5.56 18.48
CA LYS A 46 5.43 6.05 17.48
C LYS A 46 6.21 4.90 16.83
N ASP A 47 6.61 3.90 17.61
CA ASP A 47 7.40 2.76 17.11
C ASP A 47 6.60 1.91 16.09
N ILE A 48 5.31 1.70 16.36
CA ILE A 48 4.42 1.02 15.41
C ILE A 48 4.18 1.91 14.19
N LEU A 49 3.97 3.23 14.37
CA LEU A 49 3.76 4.17 13.27
C LEU A 49 4.96 4.21 12.30
N GLN A 50 6.19 4.10 12.80
CA GLN A 50 7.39 3.99 11.97
C GLN A 50 7.28 2.79 11.02
N LYS A 51 6.93 1.63 11.56
CA LYS A 51 6.78 0.40 10.75
C LYS A 51 5.59 0.47 9.79
N VAL A 52 4.49 1.08 10.21
CA VAL A 52 3.34 1.33 9.34
C VAL A 52 3.71 2.27 8.18
N SER A 53 4.44 3.34 8.43
CA SER A 53 4.89 4.26 7.37
C SER A 53 5.84 3.58 6.39
N TYR A 54 6.72 2.69 6.87
CA TYR A 54 7.55 1.84 6.02
C TYR A 54 6.69 0.93 5.13
N LEU A 55 5.70 0.23 5.72
CA LEU A 55 4.79 -0.65 4.98
C LEU A 55 3.95 0.12 3.94
N ILE A 56 3.49 1.33 4.25
CA ILE A 56 2.84 2.24 3.29
C ILE A 56 3.79 2.54 2.13
N GLY A 57 5.04 2.92 2.42
CA GLY A 57 6.04 3.25 1.42
C GLY A 57 6.37 2.09 0.48
N ILE A 58 6.55 0.87 0.99
CA ILE A 58 6.83 -0.29 0.14
C ILE A 58 5.60 -0.83 -0.60
N SER A 59 4.40 -0.32 -0.30
CA SER A 59 3.13 -0.79 -0.88
C SER A 59 2.52 0.18 -1.88
N HIS A 60 2.87 1.48 -1.84
CA HIS A 60 2.16 2.52 -2.57
C HIS A 60 2.10 2.28 -4.09
N ASP A 61 3.09 1.64 -4.62
CA ASP A 61 3.25 1.32 -6.04
C ASP A 61 3.16 -0.19 -6.34
N PHE A 62 2.59 -0.99 -5.44
CA PHE A 62 2.43 -2.44 -5.61
C PHE A 62 1.86 -2.83 -6.97
N GLY A 63 0.82 -2.14 -7.45
CA GLY A 63 0.18 -2.47 -8.73
C GLY A 63 1.07 -2.29 -9.96
N LYS A 64 2.26 -1.69 -9.81
CA LYS A 64 3.29 -1.67 -10.85
C LYS A 64 3.91 -3.05 -11.13
N VAL A 65 3.65 -4.08 -10.29
CA VAL A 65 4.06 -5.48 -10.59
C VAL A 65 3.30 -6.07 -11.77
N THR A 66 2.11 -5.56 -12.08
CA THR A 66 1.25 -6.10 -13.14
C THR A 66 1.89 -6.02 -14.52
N SER A 67 1.61 -7.03 -15.36
CA SER A 67 2.06 -7.03 -16.75
C SER A 67 1.52 -5.81 -17.51
N TYR A 68 0.34 -5.33 -17.15
CA TYR A 68 -0.27 -4.14 -17.74
C TYR A 68 0.58 -2.90 -17.54
N PHE A 69 1.08 -2.69 -16.31
CA PHE A 69 1.97 -1.56 -16.02
C PHE A 69 3.36 -1.75 -16.65
N GLN A 70 3.92 -2.95 -16.58
CA GLN A 70 5.22 -3.24 -17.17
C GLN A 70 5.21 -3.09 -18.72
N ASN A 71 4.12 -3.46 -19.39
CA ASN A 71 3.94 -3.22 -20.82
C ASN A 71 3.75 -1.72 -21.14
N LYS A 72 3.13 -0.94 -20.26
CA LYS A 72 3.05 0.51 -20.42
C LYS A 72 4.45 1.14 -20.43
N ILE A 73 5.32 0.76 -19.48
CA ILE A 73 6.69 1.30 -19.41
C ILE A 73 7.54 0.83 -20.59
N SER A 74 7.51 -0.48 -20.91
CA SER A 74 8.44 -1.07 -21.87
C SER A 74 8.02 -0.88 -23.33
N LYS A 75 6.71 -0.80 -23.60
CA LYS A 75 6.14 -0.80 -24.95
C LYS A 75 5.24 0.41 -25.25
N GLY A 76 5.01 1.30 -24.27
CA GLY A 76 4.11 2.44 -24.41
C GLY A 76 2.61 2.04 -24.52
N MET A 77 2.25 0.82 -24.13
CA MET A 77 0.87 0.31 -24.21
C MET A 77 0.02 0.84 -23.06
N ASN A 78 -0.76 1.88 -23.31
CA ASN A 78 -1.69 2.42 -22.31
C ASN A 78 -2.97 1.59 -22.24
N SER A 79 -3.43 1.30 -21.01
CA SER A 79 -4.68 0.61 -20.70
C SER A 79 -5.21 1.13 -19.37
N SER A 80 -6.54 1.07 -19.15
CA SER A 80 -7.14 1.33 -17.83
C SER A 80 -6.56 0.40 -16.77
N LEU A 81 -6.22 -0.84 -17.15
CA LEU A 81 -5.59 -1.84 -16.29
C LEU A 81 -4.18 -1.46 -15.83
N SER A 82 -3.53 -0.47 -16.47
CA SER A 82 -2.23 0.05 -16.02
C SER A 82 -2.33 1.08 -14.89
N HIS A 83 -3.54 1.45 -14.44
CA HIS A 83 -3.75 2.29 -13.26
C HIS A 83 -3.56 1.46 -12.00
N HIS A 84 -2.51 1.75 -11.25
CA HIS A 84 -2.07 0.91 -10.14
C HIS A 84 -2.55 1.37 -8.75
N GLY A 85 -3.10 2.58 -8.61
CA GLY A 85 -3.38 3.18 -7.30
C GLY A 85 -4.38 2.38 -6.44
N LEU A 86 -5.43 1.80 -7.05
CA LEU A 86 -6.46 1.09 -6.29
C LEU A 86 -5.97 -0.28 -5.79
N ILE A 87 -5.34 -1.08 -6.65
CA ILE A 87 -4.78 -2.37 -6.22
C ILE A 87 -3.64 -2.19 -5.21
N SER A 88 -2.83 -1.13 -5.35
CA SER A 88 -1.79 -0.77 -4.38
C SER A 88 -2.40 -0.39 -3.03
N ALA A 89 -3.51 0.35 -3.02
CA ALA A 89 -4.21 0.74 -1.80
C ALA A 89 -4.77 -0.48 -1.06
N LEU A 90 -5.37 -1.42 -1.78
CA LEU A 90 -5.83 -2.69 -1.19
C LEU A 90 -4.67 -3.49 -0.62
N PHE A 91 -3.59 -3.62 -1.36
CA PHE A 91 -2.39 -4.28 -0.86
C PHE A 91 -1.86 -3.61 0.42
N GLY A 92 -1.80 -2.27 0.43
CA GLY A 92 -1.40 -1.50 1.60
C GLY A 92 -2.30 -1.70 2.81
N TYR A 93 -3.62 -1.77 2.61
CA TYR A 93 -4.57 -2.11 3.67
C TYR A 93 -4.25 -3.47 4.28
N PHE A 94 -4.16 -4.50 3.45
CA PHE A 94 -3.99 -5.87 3.91
C PHE A 94 -2.61 -6.11 4.55
N ILE A 95 -1.54 -5.51 4.03
CA ILE A 95 -0.20 -5.68 4.61
C ILE A 95 -0.10 -5.01 5.98
N VAL A 96 -0.68 -3.81 6.15
CA VAL A 96 -0.71 -3.12 7.44
C VAL A 96 -1.61 -3.88 8.42
N ASN A 97 -2.79 -4.34 7.98
CA ASN A 97 -3.68 -5.13 8.83
C ASN A 97 -3.05 -6.45 9.28
N SER A 98 -2.29 -7.10 8.42
CA SER A 98 -1.55 -8.32 8.79
C SER A 98 -0.45 -8.06 9.83
N TYR A 99 0.08 -6.84 9.89
CA TYR A 99 1.11 -6.46 10.83
C TYR A 99 0.57 -6.07 12.21
N ILE A 100 -0.52 -5.26 12.26
CA ILE A 100 -0.99 -4.67 13.52
C ILE A 100 -2.40 -5.08 13.92
N ASP A 101 -3.14 -5.81 13.09
CA ASP A 101 -4.55 -6.18 13.31
C ASP A 101 -5.42 -4.99 13.77
N ASN A 102 -5.29 -3.85 13.06
CA ASN A 102 -6.02 -2.62 13.34
C ASN A 102 -6.65 -2.07 12.06
N LYS A 103 -7.96 -2.29 11.92
CA LYS A 103 -8.73 -1.88 10.72
C LYS A 103 -8.69 -0.37 10.45
N GLU A 104 -8.65 0.44 11.51
CA GLU A 104 -8.63 1.90 11.38
C GLU A 104 -7.33 2.40 10.76
N ILE A 105 -6.19 1.98 11.29
CA ILE A 105 -4.85 2.35 10.74
C ILE A 105 -4.66 1.74 9.34
N SER A 106 -5.18 0.53 9.11
CA SER A 106 -5.15 -0.10 7.78
C SER A 106 -5.97 0.69 6.76
N MET A 107 -7.12 1.25 7.18
CA MET A 107 -7.95 2.10 6.32
C MET A 107 -7.29 3.45 6.04
N ILE A 108 -6.62 4.05 7.02
CA ILE A 108 -5.79 5.24 6.79
C ILE A 108 -4.72 4.94 5.74
N SER A 109 -4.06 3.78 5.84
CA SER A 109 -3.05 3.34 4.86
C SER A 109 -3.64 3.21 3.45
N TYR A 110 -4.84 2.61 3.34
CA TYR A 110 -5.57 2.52 2.08
C TYR A 110 -5.84 3.90 1.47
N ILE A 111 -6.38 4.85 2.25
CA ILE A 111 -6.69 6.22 1.78
C ILE A 111 -5.43 6.93 1.29
N VAL A 112 -4.37 6.88 2.08
CA VAL A 112 -3.09 7.53 1.78
C VAL A 112 -2.52 6.99 0.47
N ILE A 113 -2.49 5.67 0.30
CA ILE A 113 -1.96 5.04 -0.92
C ILE A 113 -2.88 5.31 -2.11
N LYS A 114 -4.21 5.19 -1.95
CA LYS A 114 -5.13 5.43 -3.06
C LYS A 114 -4.99 6.83 -3.65
N LYS A 115 -4.68 7.81 -2.81
CA LYS A 115 -4.64 9.23 -3.19
C LYS A 115 -3.25 9.76 -3.51
N HIS A 116 -2.19 8.95 -3.47
CA HIS A 116 -0.82 9.43 -3.65
C HIS A 116 -0.55 10.10 -5.02
N HIS A 117 -1.34 9.80 -6.05
CA HIS A 117 -1.30 10.48 -7.35
C HIS A 117 -2.31 11.63 -7.50
N GLY A 118 -2.99 12.04 -6.44
CA GLY A 118 -4.03 13.08 -6.49
C GLY A 118 -4.07 13.91 -5.22
N ASN A 119 -5.23 14.50 -4.96
CA ASN A 119 -5.48 15.23 -3.72
C ASN A 119 -6.22 14.33 -2.73
N LEU A 120 -5.99 14.54 -1.43
CA LEU A 120 -6.85 13.99 -0.41
C LEU A 120 -8.26 14.60 -0.58
N GLU A 121 -9.24 13.73 -0.71
CA GLU A 121 -10.65 14.05 -0.79
C GLU A 121 -11.36 13.47 0.43
N SER A 122 -12.70 13.66 0.49
CA SER A 122 -13.50 12.96 1.49
C SER A 122 -13.20 11.45 1.44
N PRO A 123 -12.97 10.82 2.59
CA PRO A 123 -12.76 9.37 2.65
C PRO A 123 -13.83 8.57 1.92
N LEU A 124 -15.08 9.00 1.94
CA LEU A 124 -16.22 8.35 1.26
C LEU A 124 -16.03 8.23 -0.25
N ASN A 125 -15.32 9.17 -0.89
CA ASN A 125 -15.02 9.10 -2.32
C ASN A 125 -13.91 8.08 -2.66
N CYS A 126 -13.43 7.33 -1.66
CA CYS A 126 -12.32 6.40 -1.84
C CYS A 126 -12.73 4.94 -2.04
N ILE A 127 -14.03 4.58 -1.93
CA ILE A 127 -14.50 3.19 -1.78
C ILE A 127 -14.79 2.49 -3.10
N GLU A 128 -14.84 3.19 -4.23
CA GLU A 128 -15.28 2.60 -5.49
C GLU A 128 -14.33 1.48 -5.97
N LEU A 129 -14.78 0.22 -5.85
CA LEU A 129 -14.11 -0.95 -6.42
C LEU A 129 -14.45 -1.04 -7.92
N LYS A 130 -13.43 -0.96 -8.77
CA LYS A 130 -13.59 -0.99 -10.23
C LYS A 130 -13.49 -2.40 -10.80
N ASN A 131 -14.17 -2.65 -11.91
CA ASN A 131 -14.12 -3.94 -12.63
C ASN A 131 -12.69 -4.36 -13.03
N ASP A 132 -11.78 -3.40 -13.22
CA ASP A 132 -10.39 -3.66 -13.59
C ASP A 132 -9.59 -4.40 -12.49
N LEU A 133 -10.04 -4.34 -11.23
CA LEU A 133 -9.35 -5.01 -10.12
C LEU A 133 -9.26 -6.53 -10.28
N LYS A 134 -10.30 -7.18 -10.81
CA LYS A 134 -10.29 -8.64 -11.01
C LYS A 134 -9.17 -9.04 -11.96
N ALA A 135 -9.07 -8.34 -13.09
CA ALA A 135 -8.01 -8.59 -14.04
C ALA A 135 -6.60 -8.31 -13.48
N GLN A 136 -6.49 -7.24 -12.67
CA GLN A 136 -5.20 -6.89 -12.05
C GLN A 136 -4.76 -7.89 -11.00
N ILE A 137 -5.66 -8.40 -10.15
CA ILE A 137 -5.29 -9.39 -9.13
C ILE A 137 -4.99 -10.75 -9.75
N ASP A 138 -5.71 -11.14 -10.81
CA ASP A 138 -5.42 -12.40 -11.53
C ASP A 138 -4.05 -12.33 -12.22
N ASP A 139 -3.71 -11.22 -12.89
CA ASP A 139 -2.38 -11.00 -13.46
C ASP A 139 -1.26 -11.01 -12.39
N THR A 140 -1.55 -10.46 -11.20
CA THR A 140 -0.62 -10.50 -10.08
C THR A 140 -0.39 -11.93 -9.58
N GLU A 141 -1.43 -12.76 -9.57
CA GLU A 141 -1.33 -14.18 -9.18
C GLU A 141 -0.52 -14.99 -10.21
N GLU A 142 -0.68 -14.72 -11.52
CA GLU A 142 0.16 -15.32 -12.56
C GLU A 142 1.65 -14.98 -12.39
N ARG A 143 1.95 -13.89 -11.70
CA ARG A 143 3.31 -13.40 -11.39
C ARG A 143 3.71 -13.58 -9.93
N LEU A 144 3.08 -14.52 -9.25
CA LEU A 144 3.24 -14.73 -7.81
C LEU A 144 4.71 -14.88 -7.37
N ASP A 145 5.50 -15.61 -8.15
CA ASP A 145 6.92 -15.83 -7.82
C ASP A 145 7.71 -14.51 -7.85
N ASP A 146 7.46 -13.64 -8.85
CA ASP A 146 8.08 -12.31 -8.93
C ASP A 146 7.69 -11.43 -7.73
N VAL A 147 6.42 -11.50 -7.31
CA VAL A 147 5.90 -10.74 -6.17
C VAL A 147 6.49 -11.23 -4.85
N ILE A 148 6.53 -12.54 -4.64
CA ILE A 148 7.12 -13.13 -3.44
C ILE A 148 8.61 -12.79 -3.37
N GLU A 149 9.34 -12.90 -4.48
CA GLU A 149 10.75 -12.51 -4.54
C GLU A 149 10.94 -11.03 -4.20
N LEU A 150 10.15 -10.13 -4.82
CA LEU A 150 10.19 -8.69 -4.56
C LEU A 150 10.01 -8.39 -3.06
N TYR A 151 8.94 -8.93 -2.46
CA TYR A 151 8.61 -8.63 -1.06
C TYR A 151 9.50 -9.37 -0.07
N SER A 152 10.14 -10.49 -0.44
CA SER A 152 11.20 -11.11 0.36
C SER A 152 12.44 -10.23 0.52
N LEU A 153 12.64 -9.27 -0.40
CA LEU A 153 13.73 -8.29 -0.34
C LEU A 153 13.34 -6.98 0.36
N LEU A 154 12.02 -6.69 0.41
CA LEU A 154 11.49 -5.46 1.00
C LEU A 154 11.09 -5.66 2.48
N LEU A 155 10.55 -6.81 2.83
CA LEU A 155 10.14 -7.10 4.20
C LEU A 155 11.33 -7.56 5.03
N GLU A 156 11.52 -6.90 6.16
CA GLU A 156 12.46 -7.33 7.20
C GLU A 156 11.89 -8.53 7.96
N ASP A 157 12.73 -9.38 8.52
CA ASP A 157 12.33 -10.62 9.22
C ASP A 157 11.34 -10.40 10.37
N ASN A 158 11.31 -9.19 10.94
CA ASN A 158 10.45 -8.81 12.06
C ASN A 158 8.97 -8.56 11.69
N PHE A 159 8.63 -8.43 10.41
CA PHE A 159 7.24 -8.21 9.98
C PHE A 159 6.39 -9.48 10.00
N ASN A 160 7.01 -10.67 9.84
CA ASN A 160 6.33 -11.97 9.83
C ASN A 160 5.06 -12.00 8.93
N ILE A 161 5.12 -11.38 7.74
CA ILE A 161 4.01 -11.27 6.79
C ILE A 161 4.15 -12.32 5.69
N ASN A 162 3.08 -13.10 5.47
CA ASN A 162 3.01 -14.06 4.38
C ASN A 162 2.33 -13.45 3.15
N ILE A 163 3.11 -13.13 2.13
CA ILE A 163 2.63 -12.47 0.90
C ILE A 163 1.64 -13.33 0.13
N TYR A 164 1.83 -14.65 0.07
CA TYR A 164 0.87 -15.55 -0.59
C TYR A 164 -0.52 -15.47 0.05
N ASN A 165 -0.59 -15.58 1.38
CA ASN A 165 -1.85 -15.49 2.10
C ASN A 165 -2.49 -14.09 1.95
N LEU A 166 -1.67 -13.04 1.95
CA LEU A 166 -2.12 -11.67 1.74
C LEU A 166 -2.80 -11.50 0.37
N LEU A 167 -2.17 -11.96 -0.71
CA LEU A 167 -2.74 -11.90 -2.05
C LEU A 167 -4.01 -12.73 -2.18
N LYS A 168 -4.04 -13.90 -1.56
CA LYS A 168 -5.24 -14.74 -1.50
C LYS A 168 -6.40 -14.01 -0.84
N ASN A 169 -6.18 -13.37 0.30
CA ASN A 169 -7.21 -12.59 1.01
C ASN A 169 -7.71 -11.41 0.17
N ILE A 170 -6.82 -10.70 -0.52
CA ILE A 170 -7.19 -9.63 -1.46
C ILE A 170 -8.08 -10.18 -2.58
N LYS A 171 -7.69 -11.30 -3.18
CA LYS A 171 -8.47 -11.93 -4.24
C LYS A 171 -9.85 -12.36 -3.75
N GLU A 172 -9.93 -13.03 -2.61
CA GLU A 172 -11.20 -13.43 -1.99
C GLU A 172 -12.11 -12.22 -1.75
N MET A 173 -11.56 -11.11 -1.25
CA MET A 173 -12.30 -9.87 -1.06
C MET A 173 -12.84 -9.30 -2.38
N ILE A 174 -12.01 -9.23 -3.43
CA ILE A 174 -12.41 -8.69 -4.74
C ILE A 174 -13.48 -9.55 -5.41
N TYR A 175 -13.40 -10.88 -5.27
CA TYR A 175 -14.34 -11.81 -5.92
C TYR A 175 -15.65 -11.98 -5.18
N ASN A 176 -15.63 -11.92 -3.86
CA ASN A 176 -16.79 -12.17 -3.00
C ASN A 176 -17.54 -10.88 -2.59
N ASN A 177 -17.14 -9.70 -3.09
CA ASN A 177 -17.69 -8.41 -2.70
C ASN A 177 -17.77 -8.26 -1.17
N CYS A 178 -16.63 -8.48 -0.49
CA CYS A 178 -16.58 -8.55 0.97
C CYS A 178 -16.99 -7.22 1.61
N ASP A 179 -17.80 -7.32 2.67
CA ASP A 179 -18.46 -6.20 3.36
C ASP A 179 -17.49 -5.17 3.99
N ASP A 180 -16.22 -5.52 4.20
CA ASP A 180 -15.24 -4.61 4.83
C ASP A 180 -15.01 -3.30 4.03
N PHE A 181 -15.33 -3.29 2.73
CA PHE A 181 -15.20 -2.12 1.84
C PHE A 181 -16.54 -1.59 1.33
N THR A 182 -17.62 -1.80 2.09
CA THR A 182 -18.90 -1.13 1.86
C THR A 182 -18.89 0.30 2.44
N GLU A 183 -19.70 1.19 1.88
CA GLU A 183 -19.87 2.56 2.41
C GLU A 183 -20.14 2.55 3.92
N ASP A 184 -21.07 1.72 4.38
CA ASP A 184 -21.48 1.62 5.79
C ASP A 184 -20.32 1.22 6.71
N ASN A 185 -19.52 0.23 6.33
CA ASN A 185 -18.37 -0.20 7.13
C ASN A 185 -17.22 0.82 7.11
N PHE A 186 -17.02 1.46 5.98
CA PHE A 186 -16.05 2.54 5.86
C PHE A 186 -16.44 3.75 6.72
N GLU A 187 -17.73 4.17 6.68
CA GLU A 187 -18.25 5.23 7.53
C GLU A 187 -18.07 4.88 9.01
N ASN A 188 -18.38 3.66 9.40
CA ASN A 188 -18.22 3.19 10.78
C ASN A 188 -16.76 3.18 11.24
N ILE A 189 -15.79 2.91 10.34
CA ILE A 189 -14.37 2.86 10.70
C ILE A 189 -13.75 4.27 10.68
N VAL A 190 -14.07 5.08 9.65
CA VAL A 190 -13.36 6.35 9.38
C VAL A 190 -14.09 7.55 9.95
N LEU A 191 -15.43 7.55 9.98
CA LEU A 191 -16.24 8.67 10.44
C LEU A 191 -16.76 8.51 11.87
N LYS A 192 -16.52 7.36 12.49
CA LYS A 192 -16.87 7.17 13.89
C LYS A 192 -16.15 8.21 14.76
N ASP A 193 -16.91 8.90 15.58
CA ASP A 193 -16.37 9.85 16.54
C ASP A 193 -15.64 11.08 15.92
N VAL A 194 -16.07 11.53 14.74
CA VAL A 194 -15.45 12.71 14.05
C VAL A 194 -15.42 13.97 14.94
N ASP A 195 -16.37 14.10 15.85
CA ASP A 195 -16.52 15.28 16.70
C ASP A 195 -15.70 15.23 18.00
N ASN A 196 -14.90 14.19 18.21
CA ASN A 196 -14.05 14.04 19.39
C ASN A 196 -12.55 14.09 19.09
N GLU A 197 -11.72 14.03 20.15
CA GLU A 197 -10.26 14.08 20.03
C GLU A 197 -9.69 12.99 19.10
N TYR A 198 -10.30 11.81 19.07
CA TYR A 198 -9.88 10.69 18.21
C TYR A 198 -10.13 10.98 16.72
N GLY A 199 -11.24 11.64 16.38
CA GLY A 199 -11.52 12.06 15.01
C GLY A 199 -10.51 13.08 14.50
N ILE A 200 -10.15 14.05 15.34
CA ILE A 200 -9.12 15.06 15.01
C ILE A 200 -7.76 14.37 14.82
N GLU A 201 -7.35 13.49 15.73
CA GLU A 201 -6.07 12.78 15.63
C GLU A 201 -6.02 11.93 14.36
N ARG A 202 -7.10 11.22 14.03
CA ARG A 202 -7.23 10.43 12.80
C ARG A 202 -7.06 11.28 11.54
N PHE A 203 -7.73 12.43 11.48
CA PHE A 203 -7.58 13.39 10.38
C PHE A 203 -6.14 13.89 10.25
N LEU A 204 -5.52 14.30 11.35
CA LEU A 204 -4.15 14.77 11.37
C LEU A 204 -3.16 13.67 10.97
N LEU A 205 -3.36 12.44 11.47
CA LEU A 205 -2.53 11.30 11.14
C LEU A 205 -2.62 10.93 9.65
N THR A 206 -3.82 10.95 9.08
CA THR A 206 -4.03 10.70 7.64
C THR A 206 -3.28 11.73 6.79
N ASN A 207 -3.45 13.03 7.09
CA ASN A 207 -2.76 14.10 6.37
C ASN A 207 -1.24 14.01 6.53
N PHE A 208 -0.77 13.67 7.72
CA PHE A 208 0.65 13.54 8.01
C PHE A 208 1.27 12.37 7.22
N LEU A 209 0.69 11.18 7.28
CA LEU A 209 1.17 10.02 6.51
C LEU A 209 1.09 10.27 5.00
N TYR A 210 0.04 10.92 4.52
CA TYR A 210 -0.06 11.32 3.12
C TYR A 210 1.08 12.26 2.71
N SER A 211 1.35 13.29 3.50
CA SER A 211 2.45 14.21 3.22
C SER A 211 3.80 13.50 3.22
N VAL A 212 4.04 12.61 4.18
CA VAL A 212 5.27 11.81 4.26
C VAL A 212 5.42 10.95 3.00
N LEU A 213 4.36 10.24 2.58
CA LEU A 213 4.41 9.41 1.39
C LEU A 213 4.72 10.22 0.14
N ILE A 214 4.00 11.35 -0.07
CA ILE A 214 4.20 12.19 -1.25
C ILE A 214 5.60 12.79 -1.32
N ASP A 215 6.13 13.25 -0.18
CA ASP A 215 7.47 13.81 -0.12
C ASP A 215 8.52 12.75 -0.47
N CYS A 216 8.41 11.53 0.09
CA CYS A 216 9.34 10.46 -0.17
C CYS A 216 9.25 9.94 -1.61
N ASP A 217 8.03 9.79 -2.16
CA ASP A 217 7.82 9.32 -3.53
C ASP A 217 8.40 10.30 -4.57
N LYS A 218 8.24 11.61 -4.36
CA LYS A 218 8.78 12.63 -5.27
C LYS A 218 10.29 12.79 -5.22
N LEU A 219 10.93 12.41 -4.12
CA LEU A 219 12.36 12.53 -3.92
C LEU A 219 13.13 11.25 -4.31
N SER A 220 12.41 10.19 -4.56
CA SER A 220 12.94 8.84 -4.83
C SER A 220 13.29 8.60 -6.31
#